data_3531268e80dc9d1f1032accdc9af25cc
#
_entry.id   3531268e80dc9d1f1032accdc9af25cc
#
_cell.length_a   1.000
_cell.length_b   1.000
_cell.length_c   1.000
_cell.angle_alpha   90.00
_cell.angle_beta   90.00
_cell.angle_gamma   90.00
#
_symmetry.space_group_name_H-M   'P 1'
#
loop_
_entity.id
_entity.type
_entity.pdbx_description
1 polymer ?
#
loop_
_entity_poly.entity_id
_entity_poly.type
_entity_poly.pdbx_seq_one_letter_code
_entity_poly.pdbx_strand_id
1 'polypeptide(L)'
;MQAISRNEPTLVIDRLHTFTVMYLHSLCQDKGIAVKNDRDESYPIHSLMGSLSKHYSENENIQSEFSKQALKMSISLFEKYNDLRNKKSYAHDNEILSNAEACYAIRMVSATICFLHEIERDLLI
;
A
#
# COMPACT_ATOMS: atom_id res chain seq x y z
N MET A 1 -12.33 8.97 15.65
CA MET A 1 -12.73 8.16 14.50
C MET A 1 -13.54 6.97 14.99
N GLN A 2 -14.82 6.98 14.67
CA GLN A 2 -15.78 6.02 15.22
C GLN A 2 -15.45 4.57 14.88
N ALA A 3 -15.08 4.32 13.63
CA ALA A 3 -14.84 2.96 13.17
C ALA A 3 -13.73 2.26 13.96
N ILE A 4 -12.71 2.99 14.35
CA ILE A 4 -11.60 2.41 15.08
C ILE A 4 -11.96 2.22 16.57
N SER A 5 -12.69 3.17 17.14
CA SER A 5 -12.97 3.14 18.57
C SER A 5 -14.00 2.10 18.97
N ARG A 6 -14.66 1.45 18.03
CA ARG A 6 -15.73 0.47 18.31
C ARG A 6 -15.43 -0.91 17.76
N ASN A 7 -14.15 -1.30 17.78
CA ASN A 7 -13.73 -2.59 17.22
C ASN A 7 -14.07 -2.68 15.72
N GLU A 8 -13.97 -1.55 15.04
CA GLU A 8 -14.17 -1.49 13.60
C GLU A 8 -12.87 -1.24 12.82
N PRO A 9 -11.67 -1.44 13.44
CA PRO A 9 -10.43 -1.27 12.68
C PRO A 9 -10.36 -2.22 11.50
N THR A 10 -10.97 -3.41 11.64
CA THR A 10 -11.04 -4.38 10.56
C THR A 10 -11.75 -3.80 9.34
N LEU A 11 -12.84 -3.08 9.55
CA LEU A 11 -13.58 -2.47 8.46
C LEU A 11 -12.77 -1.38 7.77
N VAL A 12 -12.10 -0.53 8.55
CA VAL A 12 -11.27 0.55 8.01
C VAL A 12 -10.10 -0.03 7.22
N ILE A 13 -9.45 -1.04 7.79
CA ILE A 13 -8.32 -1.71 7.14
C ILE A 13 -8.77 -2.34 5.83
N ASP A 14 -9.92 -2.99 5.83
CA ASP A 14 -10.45 -3.64 4.64
C ASP A 14 -10.75 -2.64 3.53
N ARG A 15 -11.39 -1.54 3.88
CA ARG A 15 -11.72 -0.50 2.90
C ARG A 15 -10.49 0.19 2.34
N LEU A 16 -9.51 0.45 3.20
CA LEU A 16 -8.25 1.04 2.75
C LEU A 16 -7.52 0.07 1.84
N HIS A 17 -7.57 -1.23 2.14
CA HIS A 17 -6.95 -2.24 1.29
C HIS A 17 -7.58 -2.22 -0.10
N THR A 18 -8.90 -2.18 -0.17
CA THR A 18 -9.60 -2.12 -1.45
C THR A 18 -9.19 -0.89 -2.26
N PHE A 19 -9.15 0.27 -1.61
CA PHE A 19 -8.71 1.49 -2.26
C PHE A 19 -7.26 1.38 -2.75
N THR A 20 -6.40 0.81 -1.92
CA THR A 20 -4.98 0.65 -2.24
C THR A 20 -4.79 -0.22 -3.47
N VAL A 21 -5.52 -1.34 -3.54
CA VAL A 21 -5.47 -2.22 -4.70
C VAL A 21 -5.85 -1.46 -5.96
N MET A 22 -6.96 -0.74 -5.92
CA MET A 22 -7.45 0.01 -7.08
C MET A 22 -6.47 1.10 -7.50
N TYR A 23 -5.94 1.83 -6.53
CA TYR A 23 -5.01 2.90 -6.80
C TYR A 23 -3.71 2.40 -7.42
N LEU A 24 -3.12 1.37 -6.83
CA LEU A 24 -1.86 0.84 -7.33
C LEU A 24 -2.01 0.18 -8.70
N HIS A 25 -3.13 -0.52 -8.93
CA HIS A 25 -3.40 -1.07 -10.26
C HIS A 25 -3.47 0.03 -11.31
N SER A 26 -4.25 1.06 -11.03
CA SER A 26 -4.42 2.17 -11.96
C SER A 26 -3.08 2.86 -12.24
N LEU A 27 -2.32 3.13 -11.18
CA LEU A 27 -1.04 3.80 -11.31
C LEU A 27 -0.05 2.96 -12.12
N CYS A 28 0.04 1.66 -11.84
CA CYS A 28 0.93 0.77 -12.56
C CYS A 28 0.54 0.68 -14.03
N GLN A 29 -0.75 0.58 -14.33
CA GLN A 29 -1.22 0.53 -15.71
C GLN A 29 -0.85 1.81 -16.46
N ASP A 30 -0.97 2.96 -15.82
CA ASP A 30 -0.58 4.24 -16.43
C ASP A 30 0.92 4.28 -16.75
N LYS A 31 1.72 3.55 -16.01
CA LYS A 31 3.17 3.51 -16.20
C LYS A 31 3.61 2.36 -17.11
N GLY A 32 2.68 1.57 -17.62
CA GLY A 32 3.04 0.40 -18.43
C GLY A 32 3.62 -0.74 -17.61
N ILE A 33 3.38 -0.75 -16.30
CA ILE A 33 3.85 -1.80 -15.42
C ILE A 33 2.79 -2.90 -15.35
N ALA A 34 3.23 -4.16 -15.52
CA ALA A 34 2.31 -5.30 -15.49
C ALA A 34 1.65 -5.44 -14.13
N VAL A 35 0.34 -5.62 -14.11
CA VAL A 35 -0.42 -5.83 -12.88
C VAL A 35 -0.87 -7.28 -12.73
N LYS A 36 -0.63 -8.11 -13.74
CA LYS A 36 -0.96 -9.53 -13.71
C LYS A 36 0.21 -10.34 -14.23
N ASN A 37 0.31 -11.58 -13.75
CA ASN A 37 1.33 -12.50 -14.22
C ASN A 37 0.90 -13.22 -15.51
N ASP A 38 1.71 -14.16 -15.98
CA ASP A 38 1.44 -14.90 -17.21
C ASP A 38 0.16 -15.75 -17.14
N ARG A 39 -0.30 -16.05 -15.93
CA ARG A 39 -1.52 -16.84 -15.72
C ARG A 39 -2.74 -15.97 -15.52
N ASP A 40 -2.63 -14.70 -15.82
CA ASP A 40 -3.70 -13.72 -15.65
C ASP A 40 -4.14 -13.54 -14.19
N GLU A 41 -3.21 -13.80 -13.27
CA GLU A 41 -3.44 -13.60 -11.85
C GLU A 41 -2.90 -12.25 -11.42
N SER A 42 -3.68 -11.50 -10.65
CA SER A 42 -3.28 -10.18 -10.18
C SER A 42 -2.14 -10.27 -9.18
N TYR A 43 -1.17 -9.39 -9.35
CA TYR A 43 -0.08 -9.29 -8.37
C TYR A 43 -0.61 -8.66 -7.07
N PRO A 44 -0.11 -9.12 -5.93
CA PRO A 44 -0.48 -8.49 -4.66
C PRO A 44 0.11 -7.08 -4.54
N ILE A 45 -0.42 -6.30 -3.61
CA ILE A 45 -0.04 -4.89 -3.50
C ILE A 45 1.45 -4.69 -3.24
N HIS A 46 2.10 -5.60 -2.51
CA HIS A 46 3.53 -5.43 -2.24
C HIS A 46 4.37 -5.62 -3.49
N SER A 47 3.94 -6.48 -4.41
CA SER A 47 4.62 -6.65 -5.68
C SER A 47 4.49 -5.39 -6.54
N LEU A 48 3.30 -4.78 -6.55
CA LEU A 48 3.09 -3.53 -7.28
C LEU A 48 3.94 -2.41 -6.70
N MET A 49 4.05 -2.35 -5.37
CA MET A 49 4.92 -1.36 -4.72
C MET A 49 6.38 -1.56 -5.08
N GLY A 50 6.80 -2.84 -5.18
CA GLY A 50 8.17 -3.13 -5.61
C GLY A 50 8.44 -2.61 -7.01
N SER A 51 7.51 -2.86 -7.92
CA SER A 51 7.63 -2.39 -9.30
C SER A 51 7.64 -0.87 -9.39
N LEU A 52 6.80 -0.20 -8.61
CA LEU A 52 6.76 1.25 -8.59
C LEU A 52 8.03 1.85 -7.99
N SER A 53 8.52 1.27 -6.90
CA SER A 53 9.75 1.74 -6.28
C SER A 53 10.90 1.69 -7.28
N LYS A 54 11.01 0.59 -8.00
CA LYS A 54 12.03 0.43 -9.03
C LYS A 54 11.85 1.44 -10.15
N HIS A 55 10.61 1.61 -10.61
CA HIS A 55 10.29 2.53 -11.69
C HIS A 55 10.71 3.96 -11.35
N TYR A 56 10.31 4.44 -10.18
CA TYR A 56 10.64 5.81 -9.79
C TYR A 56 12.12 6.02 -9.55
N SER A 57 12.82 5.01 -9.05
CA SER A 57 14.27 5.11 -8.83
C SER A 57 15.03 5.11 -10.15
N GLU A 58 14.64 4.24 -11.07
CA GLU A 58 15.33 4.13 -12.36
C GLU A 58 15.09 5.34 -13.26
N ASN A 59 13.93 5.96 -13.15
CA ASN A 59 13.61 7.14 -13.94
C ASN A 59 13.94 8.45 -13.23
N GLU A 60 14.63 8.36 -12.11
CA GLU A 60 15.09 9.51 -11.32
C GLU A 60 13.96 10.45 -10.90
N ASN A 61 12.76 9.89 -10.71
CA ASN A 61 11.62 10.65 -10.20
C ASN A 61 11.78 10.95 -8.71
N ILE A 62 12.56 10.13 -8.03
CA ILE A 62 12.98 10.35 -6.65
C ILE A 62 14.51 10.25 -6.63
N GLN A 63 15.15 11.13 -5.93
CA GLN A 63 16.62 11.21 -5.95
C GLN A 63 17.29 11.04 -4.60
N SER A 64 16.60 11.40 -3.53
CA SER A 64 17.21 11.29 -2.21
C SER A 64 17.28 9.83 -1.78
N GLU A 65 18.36 9.47 -1.10
CA GLU A 65 18.49 8.13 -0.56
C GLU A 65 17.41 7.84 0.47
N PHE A 66 16.97 8.89 1.17
CA PHE A 66 15.88 8.73 2.12
C PHE A 66 14.60 8.25 1.42
N SER A 67 14.21 8.91 0.35
CA SER A 67 12.99 8.55 -0.39
C SER A 67 13.10 7.17 -1.02
N LYS A 68 14.25 6.86 -1.59
CA LYS A 68 14.48 5.54 -2.19
C LYS A 68 14.35 4.44 -1.14
N GLN A 69 14.97 4.65 0.02
CA GLN A 69 14.92 3.67 1.09
C GLN A 69 13.50 3.56 1.66
N ALA A 70 12.82 4.68 1.82
CA ALA A 70 11.45 4.68 2.33
C ALA A 70 10.52 3.88 1.44
N LEU A 71 10.62 4.04 0.12
CA LEU A 71 9.80 3.25 -0.80
C LEU A 71 10.15 1.78 -0.76
N LYS A 72 11.43 1.43 -0.63
CA LYS A 72 11.82 0.03 -0.49
C LYS A 72 11.24 -0.58 0.77
N MET A 73 11.26 0.16 1.87
CA MET A 73 10.72 -0.32 3.13
C MET A 73 9.20 -0.49 3.06
N SER A 74 8.55 0.32 2.23
CA SER A 74 7.09 0.22 2.11
C SER A 74 6.65 -1.08 1.46
N ILE A 75 7.52 -1.76 0.71
CA ILE A 75 7.20 -3.05 0.11
C ILE A 75 6.85 -4.05 1.23
N SER A 76 7.71 -4.12 2.23
CA SER A 76 7.49 -5.01 3.37
C SER A 76 6.26 -4.59 4.17
N LEU A 77 6.05 -3.28 4.34
CA LEU A 77 4.88 -2.78 5.04
C LEU A 77 3.59 -3.19 4.33
N PHE A 78 3.58 -3.08 3.02
CA PHE A 78 2.40 -3.44 2.24
C PHE A 78 2.16 -4.94 2.26
N GLU A 79 3.23 -5.74 2.28
CA GLU A 79 3.09 -7.18 2.43
C GLU A 79 2.43 -7.54 3.75
N LYS A 80 2.90 -6.93 4.83
CA LYS A 80 2.32 -7.18 6.15
C LYS A 80 0.90 -6.64 6.26
N TYR A 81 0.63 -5.54 5.61
CA TYR A 81 -0.72 -5.00 5.58
C TYR A 81 -1.68 -5.94 4.84
N ASN A 82 -1.21 -6.51 3.74
CA ASN A 82 -1.98 -7.49 2.99
C ASN A 82 -2.27 -8.73 3.85
N ASP A 83 -1.26 -9.20 4.59
CA ASP A 83 -1.43 -10.33 5.50
C ASP A 83 -2.44 -10.01 6.60
N LEU A 84 -2.34 -8.82 7.14
CA LEU A 84 -3.26 -8.39 8.20
C LEU A 84 -4.69 -8.41 7.72
N ARG A 85 -4.94 -7.91 6.53
CA ARG A 85 -6.27 -7.91 5.95
C ARG A 85 -6.78 -9.33 5.71
N ASN A 86 -5.92 -10.20 5.19
CA ASN A 86 -6.31 -11.57 4.86
C ASN A 86 -6.54 -12.41 6.12
N LYS A 87 -5.72 -12.24 7.13
CA LYS A 87 -5.82 -13.05 8.36
C LYS A 87 -7.03 -12.71 9.20
N LYS A 88 -7.55 -11.51 9.08
CA LYS A 88 -8.68 -11.11 9.89
C LYS A 88 -9.90 -11.98 9.68
N SER A 89 -10.01 -12.64 8.53
CA SER A 89 -11.16 -13.51 8.24
C SER A 89 -11.07 -14.84 8.95
N TYR A 90 -9.91 -15.20 9.49
CA TYR A 90 -9.71 -16.48 10.16
C TYR A 90 -9.47 -16.32 11.65
N ALA A 91 -8.66 -15.34 12.00
CA ALA A 91 -8.15 -15.21 13.33
C ALA A 91 -8.75 -14.02 14.04
N HIS A 92 -10.05 -13.91 13.94
CA HIS A 92 -10.78 -12.81 14.53
C HIS A 92 -10.51 -12.63 16.02
N ASP A 93 -10.03 -13.67 16.68
CA ASP A 93 -9.73 -13.58 18.11
C ASP A 93 -8.31 -13.09 18.39
N ASN A 94 -7.39 -13.43 17.49
CA ASN A 94 -5.97 -13.22 17.74
C ASN A 94 -5.41 -11.99 17.11
N GLU A 95 -6.05 -11.53 16.06
CA GLU A 95 -5.51 -10.46 15.24
C GLU A 95 -6.17 -9.13 15.49
N ILE A 96 -6.68 -8.97 16.71
CA ILE A 96 -7.28 -7.70 17.08
C ILE A 96 -6.18 -6.71 17.38
N LEU A 97 -6.12 -5.69 16.55
CA LEU A 97 -5.17 -4.62 16.76
C LEU A 97 -5.70 -3.65 17.81
N SER A 98 -4.81 -3.11 18.61
CA SER A 98 -5.16 -1.99 19.44
C SER A 98 -5.48 -0.79 18.55
N ASN A 99 -6.18 0.20 19.09
CA ASN A 99 -6.45 1.42 18.33
C ASN A 99 -5.15 2.08 17.87
N ALA A 100 -4.12 2.05 18.71
CA ALA A 100 -2.84 2.63 18.35
C ALA A 100 -2.23 1.92 17.16
N GLU A 101 -2.25 0.59 17.17
CA GLU A 101 -1.68 -0.19 16.05
C GLU A 101 -2.47 -0.02 14.77
N ALA A 102 -3.80 -0.03 14.87
CA ALA A 102 -4.66 0.17 13.72
C ALA A 102 -4.44 1.55 13.11
N CYS A 103 -4.38 2.58 13.93
CA CYS A 103 -4.13 3.94 13.46
C CYS A 103 -2.77 4.04 12.77
N TYR A 104 -1.76 3.41 13.35
CA TYR A 104 -0.43 3.44 12.78
C TYR A 104 -0.39 2.78 11.40
N ALA A 105 -1.00 1.58 11.28
CA ALA A 105 -1.03 0.88 10.00
C ALA A 105 -1.74 1.72 8.93
N ILE A 106 -2.88 2.30 9.27
CA ILE A 106 -3.66 3.12 8.36
C ILE A 106 -2.86 4.34 7.93
N ARG A 107 -2.20 5.00 8.87
CA ARG A 107 -1.41 6.19 8.58
C ARG A 107 -0.20 5.88 7.70
N MET A 108 0.47 4.77 7.95
CA MET A 108 1.64 4.39 7.17
C MET A 108 1.28 4.10 5.72
N VAL A 109 0.22 3.31 5.52
CA VAL A 109 -0.24 2.99 4.17
C VAL A 109 -0.71 4.27 3.46
N SER A 110 -1.50 5.09 4.15
CA SER A 110 -2.02 6.33 3.58
C SER A 110 -0.90 7.30 3.23
N ALA A 111 0.09 7.43 4.10
CA ALA A 111 1.23 8.33 3.85
C ALA A 111 2.00 7.90 2.59
N THR A 112 2.18 6.58 2.41
CA THR A 112 2.87 6.08 1.23
C THR A 112 2.08 6.38 -0.05
N ILE A 113 0.78 6.17 -0.01
CA ILE A 113 -0.08 6.47 -1.15
C ILE A 113 -0.05 7.96 -1.47
N CYS A 114 -0.10 8.81 -0.44
CA CYS A 114 0.01 10.24 -0.62
C CYS A 114 1.33 10.63 -1.25
N PHE A 115 2.42 9.98 -0.86
CA PHE A 115 3.73 10.25 -1.43
C PHE A 115 3.74 9.89 -2.93
N LEU A 116 3.20 8.73 -3.28
CA LEU A 116 3.10 8.34 -4.69
C LEU A 116 2.30 9.38 -5.48
N HIS A 117 1.21 9.83 -4.92
CA HIS A 117 0.36 10.85 -5.56
C HIS A 117 1.13 12.17 -5.75
N GLU A 118 1.92 12.55 -4.75
CA GLU A 118 2.72 13.77 -4.84
C GLU A 118 3.79 13.67 -5.93
N ILE A 119 4.43 12.50 -6.04
CA ILE A 119 5.40 12.26 -7.12
C ILE A 119 4.73 12.46 -8.47
N GLU A 120 3.55 11.85 -8.65
CA GLU A 120 2.85 11.95 -9.92
C GLU A 120 2.43 13.37 -10.23
N ARG A 121 1.98 14.10 -9.22
CA ARG A 121 1.59 15.49 -9.41
C ARG A 121 2.78 16.33 -9.87
N ASP A 122 3.95 16.11 -9.29
CA ASP A 122 5.15 16.84 -9.66
C ASP A 122 5.59 16.55 -11.09
N LEU A 123 5.30 15.34 -11.58
CA LEU A 123 5.65 14.97 -12.96
C LEU A 123 4.77 15.67 -14.00
N LEU A 124 3.66 16.24 -13.59
CA LEU A 124 2.76 16.97 -14.50
C LEU A 124 3.18 18.41 -14.75
N ILE A 125 4.18 18.89 -14.05
CA ILE A 125 4.62 20.30 -14.18
C ILE A 125 5.69 20.50 -15.27
#